data_a4e7028abfbcb9e9feb59eb9c24f6698
#
_entry.id   a4e7028abfbcb9e9feb59eb9c24f6698
#
_cell.length_a   1.000
_cell.length_b   1.000
_cell.length_c   1.000
_cell.angle_alpha   90.00
_cell.angle_beta   90.00
_cell.angle_gamma   90.00
#
_symmetry.space_group_name_H-M   'P 1'
#
loop_
_entity.id
_entity.type
_entity.pdbx_description
1 polymer ?
#
loop_
_entity_poly.entity_id
_entity_poly.type
_entity_poly.pdbx_seq_one_letter_code
_entity_poly.pdbx_strand_id
1 'polypeptide(L)'
;FGVGNIKGGVTRLFENIKDKVNTLVGSENVQDYLTAYFAGQAVGSNIIARQTGAVINNNLELLFNGPKLRTFQYNFRFTPRDDKEAGEIKKIIRVFKRNLAPSQSNDGLFLASPNVFRLKYIYGNTQDQHPFLNKIGTCALTDMSVNYTPDGTYMTYGDGSMTSYTMTLQ
;
A
#
# COMPACT_ATOMS: atom_id res chain seq x y z
N PHE A 1 33.17 -18.88 23.08
CA PHE A 1 32.04 -18.93 22.15
C PHE A 1 32.34 -17.99 20.99
N GLY A 2 32.47 -18.55 19.78
CA GLY A 2 33.20 -18.01 18.64
C GLY A 2 32.65 -16.76 17.98
N VAL A 3 33.43 -15.72 18.02
CA VAL A 3 33.28 -14.48 17.20
C VAL A 3 33.69 -14.74 15.73
N GLY A 4 34.31 -15.88 15.42
CA GLY A 4 34.79 -16.24 14.08
C GLY A 4 33.74 -16.55 13.04
N ASN A 5 32.56 -17.05 13.48
CA ASN A 5 31.53 -17.52 12.56
C ASN A 5 30.61 -16.40 12.02
N ILE A 6 30.52 -15.28 12.72
CA ILE A 6 29.72 -14.13 12.29
C ILE A 6 30.41 -13.36 11.15
N LYS A 7 31.75 -13.25 11.18
CA LYS A 7 32.53 -12.59 10.12
C LYS A 7 32.38 -13.28 8.78
N GLY A 8 32.40 -14.63 8.73
CA GLY A 8 32.25 -15.40 7.49
C GLY A 8 30.85 -15.30 6.88
N GLY A 9 29.80 -15.22 7.71
CA GLY A 9 28.42 -15.06 7.25
C GLY A 9 28.16 -13.68 6.64
N VAL A 10 28.66 -12.65 7.28
CA VAL A 10 28.51 -11.25 6.80
C VAL A 10 29.28 -11.06 5.48
N THR A 11 30.49 -11.57 5.36
CA THR A 11 31.30 -11.44 4.15
C THR A 11 30.63 -12.14 2.96
N ARG A 12 30.08 -13.34 3.14
CA ARG A 12 29.32 -14.06 2.07
C ARG A 12 28.05 -13.33 1.66
N LEU A 13 27.34 -12.72 2.60
CA LEU A 13 26.19 -11.88 2.30
C LEU A 13 26.56 -10.65 1.46
N PHE A 14 27.67 -10.01 1.81
CA PHE A 14 28.21 -8.87 1.05
C PHE A 14 28.61 -9.25 -0.38
N GLU A 15 29.30 -10.37 -0.56
CA GLU A 15 29.67 -10.84 -1.89
C GLU A 15 28.46 -11.21 -2.74
N ASN A 16 27.47 -11.89 -2.20
CA ASN A 16 26.23 -12.22 -2.91
C ASN A 16 25.41 -10.98 -3.30
N ILE A 17 25.41 -9.94 -2.46
CA ILE A 17 24.75 -8.66 -2.78
C ILE A 17 25.54 -7.91 -3.85
N LYS A 18 26.87 -7.90 -3.77
CA LYS A 18 27.75 -7.25 -4.73
C LYS A 18 27.59 -7.88 -6.14
N ASP A 19 27.55 -9.19 -6.26
CA ASP A 19 27.35 -9.89 -7.52
C ASP A 19 25.97 -9.61 -8.14
N LYS A 20 24.91 -9.55 -7.32
CA LYS A 20 23.56 -9.20 -7.81
C LYS A 20 23.44 -7.75 -8.25
N VAL A 21 24.10 -6.83 -7.55
CA VAL A 21 24.13 -5.41 -7.90
C VAL A 21 24.98 -5.17 -9.15
N ASN A 22 26.08 -5.87 -9.31
CA ASN A 22 26.93 -5.82 -10.52
C ASN A 22 26.16 -6.20 -11.78
N THR A 23 25.24 -7.14 -11.66
CA THR A 23 24.39 -7.58 -12.79
C THR A 23 23.32 -6.53 -13.17
N LEU A 24 22.92 -5.67 -12.22
CA LEU A 24 21.82 -4.73 -12.43
C LEU A 24 22.24 -3.31 -12.83
N VAL A 25 23.42 -2.84 -12.49
CA VAL A 25 23.74 -1.41 -12.54
C VAL A 25 24.98 -1.03 -13.38
N GLY A 26 25.79 -1.94 -13.82
CA GLY A 26 26.82 -1.73 -14.86
C GLY A 26 27.90 -0.64 -14.66
N SER A 27 27.99 0.04 -13.52
CA SER A 27 29.05 1.03 -13.22
C SER A 27 29.61 0.88 -11.81
N GLU A 28 30.94 0.81 -11.70
CA GLU A 28 31.65 0.52 -10.45
C GLU A 28 31.33 1.49 -9.28
N ASN A 29 31.16 2.76 -9.55
CA ASN A 29 30.94 3.76 -8.51
C ASN A 29 29.55 3.69 -7.85
N VAL A 30 28.51 3.30 -8.60
CA VAL A 30 27.14 3.17 -8.08
C VAL A 30 26.97 1.89 -7.27
N GLN A 31 27.74 0.87 -7.58
CA GLN A 31 27.74 -0.42 -6.90
C GLN A 31 28.26 -0.33 -5.47
N ASP A 32 29.34 0.40 -5.26
CA ASP A 32 29.92 0.60 -3.94
C ASP A 32 28.97 1.43 -3.06
N TYR A 33 28.28 2.42 -3.62
CA TYR A 33 27.29 3.21 -2.92
C TYR A 33 26.05 2.38 -2.51
N LEU A 34 25.51 1.58 -3.42
CA LEU A 34 24.37 0.73 -3.12
C LEU A 34 24.69 -0.37 -2.12
N THR A 35 25.87 -0.96 -2.24
CA THR A 35 26.34 -1.99 -1.30
C THR A 35 26.52 -1.41 0.09
N ALA A 36 27.12 -0.21 0.22
CA ALA A 36 27.25 0.50 1.48
C ALA A 36 25.90 0.90 2.07
N TYR A 37 24.95 1.33 1.25
CA TYR A 37 23.60 1.71 1.69
C TYR A 37 22.81 0.52 2.25
N PHE A 38 22.74 -0.60 1.50
CA PHE A 38 22.02 -1.78 1.96
C PHE A 38 22.71 -2.46 3.15
N ALA A 39 24.01 -2.46 3.19
CA ALA A 39 24.76 -2.98 4.33
C ALA A 39 24.59 -2.10 5.57
N GLY A 40 24.50 -0.78 5.41
CA GLY A 40 24.22 0.17 6.50
C GLY A 40 22.85 -0.03 7.12
N GLN A 41 21.86 -0.33 6.31
CA GLN A 41 20.50 -0.65 6.75
C GLN A 41 20.44 -1.98 7.51
N ALA A 42 21.23 -2.99 7.10
CA ALA A 42 21.16 -4.33 7.67
C ALA A 42 21.94 -4.51 8.98
N VAL A 43 23.02 -3.75 9.19
CA VAL A 43 23.99 -4.01 10.27
C VAL A 43 24.16 -2.81 11.23
N GLY A 44 23.53 -1.68 10.92
CA GLY A 44 23.69 -0.42 11.66
C GLY A 44 24.91 0.39 11.18
N SER A 45 24.67 1.68 10.96
CA SER A 45 25.63 2.63 10.33
C SER A 45 27.00 2.72 10.98
N ASN A 46 27.09 2.44 12.28
CA ASN A 46 28.34 2.60 13.05
C ASN A 46 29.40 1.52 12.78
N ILE A 47 29.01 0.33 12.35
CA ILE A 47 29.96 -0.77 12.11
C ILE A 47 30.64 -0.61 10.75
N ILE A 48 29.91 -0.13 9.75
CA ILE A 48 30.44 0.11 8.42
C ILE A 48 31.40 1.29 8.40
N ALA A 49 31.04 2.38 9.08
CA ALA A 49 31.91 3.57 9.21
C ALA A 49 33.29 3.24 9.84
N ARG A 50 33.30 2.28 10.76
CA ARG A 50 34.57 1.84 11.40
C ARG A 50 35.42 0.93 10.51
N GLN A 51 34.84 0.18 9.60
CA GLN A 51 35.57 -0.75 8.72
C GLN A 51 36.01 -0.14 7.39
N THR A 52 35.22 0.75 6.83
CA THR A 52 35.48 1.31 5.49
C THR A 52 35.93 2.77 5.53
N GLY A 53 35.83 3.44 6.68
CA GLY A 53 36.08 4.88 6.79
C GLY A 53 35.06 5.75 6.07
N ALA A 54 34.02 5.15 5.47
CA ALA A 54 32.96 5.85 4.76
C ALA A 54 31.76 6.06 5.69
N VAL A 55 31.35 7.31 5.86
CA VAL A 55 30.15 7.70 6.60
C VAL A 55 29.05 7.99 5.60
N ILE A 56 27.85 7.41 5.83
CA ILE A 56 26.66 7.72 5.02
C ILE A 56 26.35 9.22 5.17
N ASN A 57 26.26 9.92 4.05
CA ASN A 57 25.90 11.32 4.05
C ASN A 57 24.39 11.47 4.32
N ASN A 58 24.03 11.81 5.54
CA ASN A 58 22.64 12.02 5.96
C ASN A 58 21.94 13.13 5.18
N ASN A 59 22.67 14.04 4.54
CA ASN A 59 22.08 15.06 3.68
C ASN A 59 21.50 14.51 2.37
N LEU A 60 21.97 13.36 1.91
CA LEU A 60 21.39 12.65 0.76
C LEU A 60 20.04 11.99 1.11
N GLU A 61 19.84 11.56 2.34
CA GLU A 61 18.55 11.03 2.82
C GLU A 61 17.48 12.12 2.91
N LEU A 62 17.85 13.37 3.15
CA LEU A 62 16.94 14.51 3.16
C LEU A 62 16.44 14.89 1.75
N LEU A 63 17.16 14.56 0.69
CA LEU A 63 16.82 14.94 -0.68
C LEU A 63 15.80 13.98 -1.31
N PHE A 64 15.89 12.67 -1.09
CA PHE A 64 14.97 11.71 -1.66
C PHE A 64 14.90 10.41 -0.84
N ASN A 65 13.84 10.27 -0.06
CA ASN A 65 13.61 9.10 0.79
C ASN A 65 12.74 8.03 0.08
N GLY A 66 12.81 7.98 -1.23
CA GLY A 66 12.05 7.05 -2.06
C GLY A 66 10.63 7.53 -2.40
N PRO A 67 9.98 6.88 -3.37
CA PRO A 67 8.63 7.19 -3.75
C PRO A 67 7.65 6.76 -2.62
N LYS A 68 6.78 7.68 -2.22
CA LYS A 68 5.69 7.37 -1.28
C LYS A 68 4.42 7.04 -2.04
N LEU A 69 3.72 6.00 -1.61
CA LEU A 69 2.39 5.71 -2.10
C LEU A 69 1.43 6.82 -1.66
N ARG A 70 0.60 7.27 -2.59
CA ARG A 70 -0.44 8.26 -2.30
C ARG A 70 -1.68 7.57 -1.77
N THR A 71 -2.29 8.15 -0.77
CA THR A 71 -3.60 7.76 -0.28
C THR A 71 -4.65 8.69 -0.88
N PHE A 72 -5.78 8.11 -1.30
CA PHE A 72 -6.92 8.83 -1.83
C PHE A 72 -8.13 8.45 -0.98
N GLN A 73 -8.92 9.44 -0.61
CA GLN A 73 -10.13 9.21 0.17
C GLN A 73 -11.36 9.63 -0.64
N TYR A 74 -12.36 8.77 -0.65
CA TYR A 74 -13.63 8.99 -1.33
C TYR A 74 -14.77 8.86 -0.34
N ASN A 75 -15.65 9.87 -0.31
CA ASN A 75 -16.83 9.88 0.52
C ASN A 75 -18.08 9.81 -0.35
N PHE A 76 -18.90 8.79 -0.13
CA PHE A 76 -20.16 8.58 -0.82
C PHE A 76 -21.30 8.70 0.17
N ARG A 77 -22.28 9.54 -0.13
CA ARG A 77 -23.52 9.62 0.62
C ARG A 77 -24.63 8.99 -0.22
N PHE A 78 -25.34 8.05 0.38
CA PHE A 78 -26.46 7.35 -0.23
C PHE A 78 -27.72 7.66 0.58
N THR A 79 -28.78 8.06 -0.13
CA THR A 79 -30.10 8.32 0.42
C THR A 79 -31.12 7.57 -0.42
N PRO A 80 -31.36 6.27 -0.13
CA PRO A 80 -32.31 5.48 -0.89
C PRO A 80 -33.72 6.06 -0.75
N ARG A 81 -34.54 5.93 -1.78
CA ARG A 81 -35.94 6.38 -1.80
C ARG A 81 -36.89 5.29 -1.28
N ASP A 82 -36.48 4.05 -1.44
CA ASP A 82 -37.26 2.90 -1.03
C ASP A 82 -36.35 1.77 -0.51
N ASP A 83 -36.96 0.70 -0.02
CA ASP A 83 -36.31 -0.52 0.48
C ASP A 83 -35.48 -1.25 -0.59
N LYS A 84 -35.89 -1.17 -1.86
CA LYS A 84 -35.15 -1.80 -2.97
C LYS A 84 -33.83 -1.11 -3.24
N GLU A 85 -33.84 0.23 -3.30
CA GLU A 85 -32.60 1.02 -3.41
C GLU A 85 -31.69 0.79 -2.20
N ALA A 86 -32.25 0.69 -1.00
CA ALA A 86 -31.47 0.37 0.21
C ALA A 86 -30.83 -1.03 0.12
N GLY A 87 -31.52 -2.00 -0.48
CA GLY A 87 -31.01 -3.32 -0.78
C GLY A 87 -29.82 -3.29 -1.74
N GLU A 88 -29.86 -2.44 -2.78
CA GLU A 88 -28.73 -2.27 -3.71
C GLU A 88 -27.52 -1.63 -3.02
N ILE A 89 -27.73 -0.61 -2.18
CA ILE A 89 -26.66 0.00 -1.39
C ILE A 89 -25.98 -1.03 -0.48
N LYS A 90 -26.77 -1.89 0.16
CA LYS A 90 -26.26 -2.99 0.99
C LYS A 90 -25.39 -3.96 0.16
N LYS A 91 -25.76 -4.25 -1.08
CA LYS A 91 -24.94 -5.06 -2.00
C LYS A 91 -23.61 -4.37 -2.33
N ILE A 92 -23.65 -3.07 -2.64
CA ILE A 92 -22.45 -2.27 -2.93
C ILE A 92 -21.48 -2.32 -1.73
N ILE A 93 -21.98 -2.01 -0.52
CA ILE A 93 -21.19 -2.06 0.69
C ILE A 93 -20.56 -3.45 0.92
N ARG A 94 -21.33 -4.50 0.69
CA ARG A 94 -20.86 -5.89 0.83
C ARG A 94 -19.76 -6.22 -0.17
N VAL A 95 -19.87 -5.77 -1.41
CA VAL A 95 -18.85 -6.00 -2.45
C VAL A 95 -17.53 -5.36 -2.03
N PHE A 96 -17.53 -4.12 -1.58
CA PHE A 96 -16.31 -3.46 -1.11
C PHE A 96 -15.71 -4.16 0.11
N LYS A 97 -16.52 -4.48 1.13
CA LYS A 97 -16.06 -5.20 2.33
C LYS A 97 -15.43 -6.56 1.99
N ARG A 98 -16.05 -7.29 1.05
CA ARG A 98 -15.53 -8.61 0.64
C ARG A 98 -14.20 -8.50 -0.09
N ASN A 99 -14.02 -7.47 -0.92
CA ASN A 99 -12.80 -7.31 -1.72
C ASN A 99 -11.66 -6.63 -0.94
N LEU A 100 -11.98 -5.95 0.16
CA LEU A 100 -10.99 -5.42 1.11
C LEU A 100 -10.36 -6.54 1.95
N ALA A 101 -11.13 -7.56 2.31
CA ALA A 101 -10.66 -8.63 3.16
C ALA A 101 -9.71 -9.58 2.41
N PRO A 102 -8.58 -9.96 3.02
CA PRO A 102 -7.74 -11.02 2.48
C PRO A 102 -8.52 -12.34 2.50
N SER A 103 -8.33 -13.19 1.49
CA SER A 103 -8.90 -14.53 1.47
C SER A 103 -7.94 -15.54 2.10
N GLN A 104 -8.50 -16.53 2.77
CA GLN A 104 -7.71 -17.61 3.34
C GLN A 104 -7.33 -18.60 2.24
N SER A 105 -6.06 -19.02 2.20
CA SER A 105 -5.60 -20.10 1.35
C SER A 105 -6.19 -21.44 1.80
N ASN A 106 -6.32 -22.39 0.88
CA ASN A 106 -6.88 -23.72 1.17
C ASN A 106 -6.15 -24.45 2.31
N ASP A 107 -4.86 -24.16 2.50
CA ASP A 107 -4.04 -24.79 3.55
C ASP A 107 -4.14 -24.09 4.90
N GLY A 108 -4.87 -22.97 5.01
CA GLY A 108 -5.07 -22.22 6.24
C GLY A 108 -3.83 -21.50 6.81
N LEU A 109 -2.64 -21.76 6.28
CA LEU A 109 -1.38 -21.21 6.75
C LEU A 109 -1.05 -19.83 6.14
N PHE A 110 -1.62 -19.51 4.99
CA PHE A 110 -1.34 -18.27 4.28
C PHE A 110 -2.64 -17.51 3.97
N LEU A 111 -2.53 -16.18 4.01
CA LEU A 111 -3.58 -15.30 3.54
C LEU A 111 -3.24 -14.82 2.13
N ALA A 112 -4.18 -14.94 1.21
CA ALA A 112 -4.04 -14.35 -0.11
C ALA A 112 -4.24 -12.84 -0.04
N SER A 113 -3.50 -12.11 -0.85
CA SER A 113 -3.62 -10.66 -0.96
C SER A 113 -5.05 -10.24 -1.30
N PRO A 114 -5.57 -9.13 -0.73
CA PRO A 114 -6.86 -8.60 -1.11
C PRO A 114 -6.89 -8.19 -2.59
N ASN A 115 -8.08 -8.00 -3.13
CA ASN A 115 -8.26 -7.59 -4.51
C ASN A 115 -7.78 -6.16 -4.73
N VAL A 116 -7.28 -5.91 -5.93
CA VAL A 116 -6.87 -4.58 -6.37
C VAL A 116 -7.97 -3.91 -7.17
N PHE A 117 -8.01 -2.59 -7.12
CA PHE A 117 -9.02 -1.76 -7.77
C PHE A 117 -8.41 -0.90 -8.87
N ARG A 118 -9.18 -0.67 -9.92
CA ARG A 118 -8.84 0.29 -10.96
C ARG A 118 -9.90 1.39 -10.97
N LEU A 119 -9.47 2.60 -10.68
CA LEU A 119 -10.33 3.78 -10.60
C LEU A 119 -10.26 4.58 -11.91
N LYS A 120 -11.42 5.01 -12.37
CA LYS A 120 -11.56 5.93 -13.51
C LYS A 120 -12.53 7.04 -13.15
N TYR A 121 -12.15 8.27 -13.42
CA TYR A 121 -13.10 9.39 -13.45
C TYR A 121 -13.72 9.46 -14.83
N ILE A 122 -15.01 9.28 -14.92
CA ILE A 122 -15.78 9.28 -16.17
C ILE A 122 -16.51 10.61 -16.28
N TYR A 123 -16.63 11.16 -17.48
CA TYR A 123 -17.42 12.34 -17.73
C TYR A 123 -18.41 12.10 -18.89
N GLY A 124 -19.59 12.72 -18.79
CA GLY A 124 -20.64 12.60 -19.79
C GLY A 124 -21.15 11.15 -19.98
N ASN A 125 -21.64 10.84 -21.17
CA ASN A 125 -22.13 9.52 -21.55
C ASN A 125 -21.04 8.62 -22.15
N THR A 126 -19.81 9.13 -22.28
CA THR A 126 -18.66 8.37 -22.77
C THR A 126 -18.02 7.64 -21.59
N GLN A 127 -17.57 6.41 -21.81
CA GLN A 127 -16.81 5.69 -20.80
C GLN A 127 -15.33 6.13 -20.75
N ASP A 128 -15.03 7.30 -21.30
CA ASP A 128 -13.70 7.83 -21.37
C ASP A 128 -13.31 8.50 -20.07
N GLN A 129 -12.01 8.46 -19.82
CA GLN A 129 -11.46 9.09 -18.63
C GLN A 129 -11.48 10.61 -18.75
N HIS A 130 -11.86 11.27 -17.66
CA HIS A 130 -11.90 12.72 -17.58
C HIS A 130 -10.51 13.33 -17.87
N PRO A 131 -10.41 14.28 -18.84
CA PRO A 131 -9.13 14.78 -19.31
C PRO A 131 -8.38 15.65 -18.29
N PHE A 132 -9.11 16.36 -17.40
CA PHE A 132 -8.55 17.27 -16.40
C PHE A 132 -8.31 16.65 -15.03
N LEU A 133 -8.79 15.42 -14.79
CA LEU A 133 -8.59 14.77 -13.52
C LEU A 133 -7.40 13.79 -13.57
N ASN A 134 -6.80 13.57 -12.42
CA ASN A 134 -5.66 12.68 -12.29
C ASN A 134 -6.01 11.25 -12.72
N LYS A 135 -5.10 10.62 -13.44
CA LYS A 135 -5.17 9.19 -13.73
C LYS A 135 -4.63 8.42 -12.53
N ILE A 136 -5.44 7.53 -11.99
CA ILE A 136 -5.07 6.67 -10.87
C ILE A 136 -4.71 5.30 -11.45
N GLY A 137 -3.55 4.80 -11.08
CA GLY A 137 -3.11 3.45 -11.43
C GLY A 137 -3.91 2.39 -10.67
N THR A 138 -3.42 1.16 -10.71
CA THR A 138 -3.96 0.09 -9.87
C THR A 138 -3.69 0.40 -8.40
N CYS A 139 -4.72 0.34 -7.58
CA CYS A 139 -4.66 0.66 -6.15
C CYS A 139 -5.28 -0.46 -5.31
N ALA A 140 -4.95 -0.49 -4.04
CA ALA A 140 -5.58 -1.34 -3.05
C ALA A 140 -6.49 -0.49 -2.15
N LEU A 141 -7.62 -1.04 -1.75
CA LEU A 141 -8.47 -0.45 -0.72
C LEU A 141 -7.85 -0.81 0.64
N THR A 142 -7.44 0.20 1.40
CA THR A 142 -6.76 0.03 2.68
C THR A 142 -7.71 0.14 3.86
N ASP A 143 -8.74 0.97 3.72
CA ASP A 143 -9.75 1.15 4.76
C ASP A 143 -11.13 1.43 4.16
N MET A 144 -12.15 1.00 4.88
CA MET A 144 -13.55 1.26 4.56
C MET A 144 -14.36 1.48 5.83
N SER A 145 -14.99 2.62 5.92
CA SER A 145 -15.89 2.97 7.01
C SER A 145 -17.30 3.21 6.47
N VAL A 146 -18.31 2.74 7.18
CA VAL A 146 -19.72 2.98 6.84
C VAL A 146 -20.45 3.51 8.07
N ASN A 147 -20.98 4.72 7.93
CA ASN A 147 -21.87 5.32 8.91
C ASN A 147 -23.31 5.13 8.47
N TYR A 148 -24.11 4.50 9.34
CA TYR A 148 -25.53 4.19 9.11
C TYR A 148 -26.48 5.25 9.64
N THR A 149 -25.95 6.24 10.36
CA THR A 149 -26.72 7.36 10.93
C THR A 149 -26.04 8.70 10.66
N PRO A 150 -25.76 9.04 9.39
CA PRO A 150 -25.02 10.26 9.05
C PRO A 150 -25.75 11.55 9.46
N ASP A 151 -27.06 11.48 9.60
CA ASP A 151 -27.92 12.62 9.97
C ASP A 151 -28.14 12.73 11.49
N GLY A 152 -27.43 11.90 12.28
CA GLY A 152 -27.51 11.92 13.75
C GLY A 152 -28.75 11.24 14.33
N THR A 153 -29.70 10.83 13.51
CA THR A 153 -30.92 10.13 13.90
C THR A 153 -30.96 8.72 13.33
N TYR A 154 -31.46 7.78 14.12
CA TYR A 154 -31.73 6.42 13.68
C TYR A 154 -33.09 6.36 13.00
N MET A 155 -33.10 6.17 11.67
CA MET A 155 -34.32 6.07 10.88
C MET A 155 -34.23 4.89 9.93
N THR A 156 -35.25 4.06 9.92
CA THR A 156 -35.34 2.86 9.07
C THR A 156 -36.63 2.80 8.30
N TYR A 157 -36.60 2.09 7.19
CA TYR A 157 -37.81 1.63 6.48
C TYR A 157 -38.47 0.48 7.23
N GLY A 158 -39.65 0.06 6.78
CA GLY A 158 -40.41 -1.03 7.40
C GLY A 158 -39.70 -2.40 7.38
N ASP A 159 -38.77 -2.61 6.48
CA ASP A 159 -37.92 -3.79 6.38
C ASP A 159 -36.66 -3.72 7.27
N GLY A 160 -36.47 -2.62 8.00
CA GLY A 160 -35.31 -2.38 8.85
C GLY A 160 -34.09 -1.82 8.11
N SER A 161 -34.18 -1.53 6.81
CA SER A 161 -33.09 -0.87 6.08
C SER A 161 -33.00 0.62 6.46
N MET A 162 -31.78 1.16 6.44
CA MET A 162 -31.54 2.55 6.83
C MET A 162 -31.93 3.52 5.72
N THR A 163 -32.37 4.71 6.11
CA THR A 163 -32.76 5.78 5.18
C THR A 163 -31.58 6.57 4.62
N SER A 164 -30.42 6.51 5.29
CA SER A 164 -29.22 7.16 4.82
C SER A 164 -27.95 6.39 5.21
N TYR A 165 -26.93 6.48 4.38
CA TYR A 165 -25.63 5.86 4.57
C TYR A 165 -24.54 6.84 4.15
N THR A 166 -23.43 6.87 4.87
CA THR A 166 -22.20 7.49 4.39
C THR A 166 -21.10 6.42 4.36
N MET A 167 -20.51 6.23 3.21
CA MET A 167 -19.41 5.28 3.00
C MET A 167 -18.14 6.05 2.67
N THR A 168 -17.10 5.81 3.42
CA THR A 168 -15.76 6.36 3.19
C THR A 168 -14.84 5.22 2.76
N LEU A 169 -14.14 5.42 1.66
CA LEU A 169 -13.15 4.49 1.10
C LEU A 169 -11.78 5.18 1.07
N GLN A 170 -10.72 4.46 1.46
CA GLN A 170 -9.34 4.93 1.42
C GLN A 170 -8.44 3.95 0.67
#